data_ab31552c5798babc5f524a11c5de9e75
#
_entry.id   ab31552c5798babc5f524a11c5de9e75
#
_cell.length_a   1.000
_cell.length_b   1.000
_cell.length_c   1.000
_cell.angle_alpha   90.00
_cell.angle_beta   90.00
_cell.angle_gamma   90.00
#
_symmetry.space_group_name_H-M   'P 1'
#
loop_
_entity.id
_entity.type
_entity.pdbx_description
1 polymer ?
#
loop_
_entity_poly.entity_id
_entity_poly.type
_entity_poly.pdbx_seq_one_letter_code
_entity_poly.pdbx_strand_id
1 'polypeptide(L)'
;MKHVLVTGGGTAGHVLPAIPVIEECLKAGWKVSFIGSRSGLEETLLSGIELNFFSITTGKFRRYFTLKNVLDFFSFFLGIINSLMIVIRIKPDVIFSKGGFVSLPVVVAGWVLRVPILAHESDSSPGLANRISLRMLKTYCTTFPTLGAVDKRLKYKIVNTGSPIRHEILSGDADRGRALLNFGNTKPL
;
A
#
# COMPACT_ATOMS: atom_id res chain seq x y z
N MET A 1 11.96 -18.11 -8.93
CA MET A 1 11.49 -16.75 -9.26
C MET A 1 10.90 -16.16 -7.97
N LYS A 2 11.31 -14.99 -7.55
CA LYS A 2 10.77 -14.34 -6.33
C LYS A 2 9.33 -13.87 -6.56
N HIS A 3 8.50 -13.92 -5.53
CA HIS A 3 7.10 -13.53 -5.59
C HIS A 3 6.80 -12.49 -4.51
N VAL A 4 6.42 -11.30 -4.91
CA VAL A 4 5.97 -10.24 -4.02
C VAL A 4 4.45 -10.12 -4.03
N LEU A 5 3.85 -10.06 -2.85
CA LEU A 5 2.45 -9.71 -2.68
C LEU A 5 2.36 -8.26 -2.24
N VAL A 6 1.73 -7.44 -3.05
CA VAL A 6 1.51 -6.02 -2.76
C VAL A 6 0.09 -5.82 -2.25
N THR A 7 -0.08 -4.93 -1.30
CA THR A 7 -1.39 -4.53 -0.79
C THR A 7 -1.40 -3.07 -0.39
N GLY A 8 -2.53 -2.45 -0.61
CA GLY A 8 -2.80 -1.06 -0.30
C GLY A 8 -4.14 -0.67 -0.88
N GLY A 9 -4.86 0.24 -0.27
CA GLY A 9 -6.15 0.58 -0.84
C GLY A 9 -7.03 1.41 0.08
N GLY A 10 -8.27 1.57 -0.37
CA GLY A 10 -9.23 2.47 0.23
C GLY A 10 -9.19 3.88 -0.34
N THR A 11 -8.06 4.30 -0.86
CA THR A 11 -7.88 5.55 -1.60
C THR A 11 -6.77 5.41 -2.64
N ALA A 12 -6.82 6.24 -3.69
CA ALA A 12 -5.77 6.30 -4.71
C ALA A 12 -4.38 6.60 -4.12
N GLY A 13 -4.31 7.36 -3.03
CA GLY A 13 -3.06 7.70 -2.33
C GLY A 13 -2.30 6.50 -1.75
N HIS A 14 -2.98 5.37 -1.54
CA HIS A 14 -2.33 4.12 -1.13
C HIS A 14 -2.00 3.19 -2.31
N VAL A 15 -2.62 3.39 -3.47
CA VAL A 15 -2.42 2.54 -4.64
C VAL A 15 -1.36 3.12 -5.58
N LEU A 16 -1.50 4.40 -5.95
CA LEU A 16 -0.60 5.04 -6.91
C LEU A 16 0.89 4.97 -6.52
N PRO A 17 1.29 5.17 -5.24
CA PRO A 17 2.69 5.02 -4.87
C PRO A 17 3.17 3.56 -4.80
N ALA A 18 2.27 2.57 -4.89
CA ALA A 18 2.67 1.18 -5.00
C ALA A 18 3.07 0.81 -6.44
N ILE A 19 2.57 1.53 -7.44
CA ILE A 19 2.82 1.26 -8.87
C ILE A 19 4.32 1.22 -9.20
N PRO A 20 5.13 2.25 -8.88
CA PRO A 20 6.55 2.21 -9.19
C PRO A 20 7.30 1.05 -8.52
N VAL A 21 6.88 0.63 -7.32
CA VAL A 21 7.46 -0.54 -6.65
C VAL A 21 7.08 -1.83 -7.40
N ILE A 22 5.85 -1.94 -7.87
CA ILE A 22 5.37 -3.06 -8.69
C ILE A 22 6.17 -3.14 -9.99
N GLU A 23 6.32 -2.03 -10.69
CA GLU A 23 7.05 -1.94 -11.96
C GLU A 23 8.52 -2.36 -11.80
N GLU A 24 9.20 -1.90 -10.76
CA GLU A 24 10.58 -2.31 -10.48
C GLU A 24 10.69 -3.81 -10.13
N CYS A 25 9.71 -4.37 -9.40
CA CYS A 25 9.66 -5.80 -9.17
C CYS A 25 9.47 -6.60 -10.47
N LEU A 26 8.59 -6.15 -11.37
CA LEU A 26 8.36 -6.78 -12.68
C LEU A 26 9.60 -6.68 -13.57
N LYS A 27 10.25 -5.51 -13.63
CA LYS A 27 11.53 -5.34 -14.36
C LYS A 27 12.64 -6.27 -13.84
N ALA A 28 12.63 -6.53 -12.52
CA ALA A 28 13.58 -7.48 -11.92
C ALA A 28 13.21 -8.97 -12.16
N GLY A 29 12.17 -9.25 -12.94
CA GLY A 29 11.69 -10.59 -13.24
C GLY A 29 10.96 -11.28 -12.07
N TRP A 30 10.43 -10.51 -11.12
CA TRP A 30 9.66 -11.06 -10.01
C TRP A 30 8.20 -11.24 -10.40
N LYS A 31 7.57 -12.27 -9.85
CA LYS A 31 6.13 -12.41 -9.90
C LYS A 31 5.49 -11.40 -8.95
N VAL A 32 4.47 -10.69 -9.41
CA VAL A 32 3.73 -9.72 -8.60
C VAL A 32 2.27 -10.17 -8.48
N SER A 33 1.77 -10.13 -7.25
CA SER A 33 0.34 -10.24 -6.95
C SER A 33 -0.11 -9.03 -6.16
N PHE A 34 -1.35 -8.61 -6.33
CA PHE A 34 -1.94 -7.52 -5.57
C PHE A 34 -3.22 -7.98 -4.87
N ILE A 35 -3.38 -7.62 -3.59
CA ILE A 35 -4.64 -7.76 -2.87
C ILE A 35 -5.23 -6.37 -2.64
N GLY A 36 -6.42 -6.14 -3.20
CA GLY A 36 -7.24 -4.95 -3.05
C GLY A 36 -8.62 -5.24 -2.46
N SER A 37 -9.46 -4.20 -2.36
CA SER A 37 -10.85 -4.36 -1.93
C SER A 37 -11.75 -4.74 -3.11
N ARG A 38 -12.82 -5.50 -2.83
CA ARG A 38 -13.79 -5.94 -3.85
C ARG A 38 -14.52 -4.78 -4.54
N SER A 39 -14.66 -3.65 -3.86
CA SER A 39 -15.41 -2.47 -4.33
C SER A 39 -14.56 -1.21 -4.39
N GLY A 40 -13.25 -1.34 -4.47
CA GLY A 40 -12.32 -0.23 -4.49
C GLY A 40 -11.89 0.18 -5.90
N LEU A 41 -11.07 1.21 -5.96
CA LEU A 41 -10.47 1.73 -7.20
C LEU A 41 -9.20 0.96 -7.60
N GLU A 42 -8.75 0.02 -6.76
CA GLU A 42 -7.45 -0.63 -6.88
C GLU A 42 -7.32 -1.36 -8.21
N GLU A 43 -8.32 -2.15 -8.58
CA GLU A 43 -8.33 -2.93 -9.83
C GLU A 43 -8.28 -2.02 -11.06
N THR A 44 -9.05 -0.93 -11.04
CA THR A 44 -9.05 0.05 -12.14
C THR A 44 -7.71 0.77 -12.25
N LEU A 45 -7.11 1.18 -11.12
CA LEU A 45 -5.83 1.90 -11.11
C LEU A 45 -4.65 1.02 -11.53
N LEU A 46 -4.77 -0.29 -11.39
CA LEU A 46 -3.75 -1.27 -11.75
C LEU A 46 -4.04 -1.94 -13.11
N SER A 47 -5.14 -1.56 -13.77
CA SER A 47 -5.45 -2.06 -15.12
C SER A 47 -4.32 -1.69 -16.09
N GLY A 48 -3.86 -2.67 -16.86
CA GLY A 48 -2.71 -2.48 -17.78
C GLY A 48 -1.35 -2.85 -17.19
N ILE A 49 -1.27 -3.20 -15.90
CA ILE A 49 -0.06 -3.76 -15.29
C ILE A 49 -0.20 -5.28 -15.22
N GLU A 50 0.81 -6.00 -15.70
CA GLU A 50 0.81 -7.47 -15.69
C GLU A 50 1.04 -8.03 -14.29
N LEU A 51 -0.04 -8.20 -13.53
CA LEU A 51 -0.03 -8.77 -12.18
C LEU A 51 -1.27 -9.63 -11.92
N ASN A 52 -1.20 -10.49 -10.89
CA ASN A 52 -2.37 -11.23 -10.43
C ASN A 52 -3.14 -10.41 -9.38
N PHE A 53 -4.34 -9.97 -9.72
CA PHE A 53 -5.19 -9.22 -8.80
C PHE A 53 -6.13 -10.17 -8.04
N PHE A 54 -6.21 -9.97 -6.72
CA PHE A 54 -7.14 -10.65 -5.83
C PHE A 54 -7.94 -9.61 -5.05
N SER A 55 -9.23 -9.84 -4.89
CA SER A 55 -10.08 -8.97 -4.10
C SER A 55 -10.52 -9.65 -2.80
N ILE A 56 -10.50 -8.88 -1.71
CA ILE A 56 -11.00 -9.33 -0.41
C ILE A 56 -12.15 -8.47 0.07
N THR A 57 -12.97 -9.03 0.95
CA THR A 57 -13.95 -8.25 1.71
C THR A 57 -13.23 -7.45 2.77
N THR A 58 -13.52 -6.15 2.88
CA THR A 58 -12.89 -5.27 3.88
C THR A 58 -13.95 -4.42 4.57
N GLY A 59 -13.82 -4.23 5.88
CA GLY A 59 -14.60 -3.25 6.62
C GLY A 59 -13.93 -1.88 6.54
N LYS A 60 -14.70 -0.83 6.37
CA LYS A 60 -14.20 0.55 6.45
C LYS A 60 -14.20 0.98 7.92
N PHE A 61 -13.04 1.14 8.54
CA PHE A 61 -12.93 1.75 9.87
C PHE A 61 -13.35 3.23 9.80
N ARG A 62 -14.63 3.50 10.09
CA ARG A 62 -15.17 4.85 10.13
C ARG A 62 -14.91 5.45 11.52
N ARG A 63 -14.63 6.76 11.56
CA ARG A 63 -14.40 7.50 12.82
C ARG A 63 -15.68 7.67 13.67
N TYR A 64 -16.87 7.33 13.15
CA TYR A 64 -18.17 7.53 13.81
C TYR A 64 -18.82 6.18 14.11
N PHE A 65 -19.38 6.05 15.31
CA PHE A 65 -20.14 4.87 15.73
C PHE A 65 -21.48 4.81 14.97
N THR A 66 -21.66 3.79 14.14
CA THR A 66 -22.92 3.47 13.48
C THR A 66 -23.13 1.96 13.54
N LEU A 67 -24.37 1.48 13.42
CA LEU A 67 -24.69 0.04 13.32
C LEU A 67 -23.91 -0.65 12.19
N LYS A 68 -23.48 0.12 11.17
CA LYS A 68 -22.61 -0.37 10.09
C LYS A 68 -21.22 -0.77 10.57
N ASN A 69 -20.74 -0.25 11.71
CA ASN A 69 -19.43 -0.64 12.27
C ASN A 69 -19.42 -2.09 12.74
N VAL A 70 -20.55 -2.65 13.15
CA VAL A 70 -20.66 -4.08 13.49
C VAL A 70 -20.47 -4.93 12.24
N LEU A 71 -21.11 -4.56 11.13
CA LEU A 71 -20.93 -5.25 9.85
C LEU A 71 -19.48 -5.08 9.31
N ASP A 72 -18.91 -3.89 9.47
CA ASP A 72 -17.52 -3.62 9.11
C ASP A 72 -16.53 -4.47 9.94
N PHE A 73 -16.84 -4.74 11.21
CA PHE A 73 -16.05 -5.63 12.06
C PHE A 73 -16.07 -7.07 11.54
N PHE A 74 -17.25 -7.63 11.22
CA PHE A 74 -17.35 -8.96 10.62
C PHE A 74 -16.65 -9.02 9.24
N SER A 75 -16.81 -7.97 8.43
CA SER A 75 -16.15 -7.85 7.13
C SER A 75 -14.63 -7.84 7.26
N PHE A 76 -14.10 -7.25 8.33
CA PHE A 76 -12.67 -7.27 8.62
C PHE A 76 -12.16 -8.69 8.90
N PHE A 77 -12.86 -9.47 9.72
CA PHE A 77 -12.49 -10.87 9.99
C PHE A 77 -12.60 -11.75 8.74
N LEU A 78 -13.65 -11.56 7.94
CA LEU A 78 -13.76 -12.24 6.65
C LEU A 78 -12.60 -11.85 5.73
N GLY A 79 -12.18 -10.59 5.75
CA GLY A 79 -10.98 -10.13 5.04
C GLY A 79 -9.71 -10.84 5.47
N ILE A 80 -9.52 -11.10 6.78
CA ILE A 80 -8.39 -11.88 7.28
C ILE A 80 -8.44 -13.31 6.75
N ILE A 81 -9.59 -13.98 6.82
CA ILE A 81 -9.77 -15.36 6.34
C ILE A 81 -9.48 -15.42 4.83
N ASN A 82 -10.04 -14.51 4.04
CA ASN A 82 -9.78 -14.42 2.61
C ASN A 82 -8.30 -14.20 2.32
N SER A 83 -7.65 -13.30 3.07
CA SER A 83 -6.22 -13.02 2.93
C SER A 83 -5.37 -14.25 3.27
N LEU A 84 -5.70 -14.98 4.35
CA LEU A 84 -5.03 -16.22 4.73
C LEU A 84 -5.10 -17.25 3.60
N MET A 85 -6.30 -17.49 3.04
CA MET A 85 -6.49 -18.43 1.93
C MET A 85 -5.66 -18.04 0.70
N ILE A 86 -5.64 -16.75 0.36
CA ILE A 86 -4.85 -16.26 -0.77
C ILE A 86 -3.36 -16.45 -0.50
N VAL A 87 -2.84 -15.99 0.66
CA VAL A 87 -1.42 -16.08 1.00
C VAL A 87 -0.94 -17.54 1.06
N ILE A 88 -1.74 -18.46 1.62
CA ILE A 88 -1.44 -19.91 1.61
C ILE A 88 -1.35 -20.45 0.18
N ARG A 89 -2.26 -20.02 -0.70
CA ARG A 89 -2.30 -20.46 -2.10
C ARG A 89 -1.14 -19.95 -2.92
N ILE A 90 -0.80 -18.65 -2.80
CA ILE A 90 0.21 -18.02 -3.65
C ILE A 90 1.63 -18.10 -3.11
N LYS A 91 1.78 -18.34 -1.78
CA LYS A 91 3.06 -18.48 -1.05
C LYS A 91 4.07 -17.39 -1.44
N PRO A 92 3.77 -16.11 -1.16
CA PRO A 92 4.69 -15.03 -1.51
C PRO A 92 5.94 -15.08 -0.64
N ASP A 93 7.09 -14.68 -1.18
CA ASP A 93 8.33 -14.56 -0.43
C ASP A 93 8.35 -13.33 0.49
N VAL A 94 7.56 -12.31 0.13
CA VAL A 94 7.46 -11.05 0.87
C VAL A 94 6.12 -10.37 0.60
N ILE A 95 5.61 -9.66 1.62
CA ILE A 95 4.44 -8.78 1.50
C ILE A 95 4.92 -7.33 1.58
N PHE A 96 4.50 -6.51 0.62
CA PHE A 96 4.67 -5.06 0.62
C PHE A 96 3.33 -4.38 0.87
N SER A 97 3.22 -3.67 1.99
CA SER A 97 2.02 -2.93 2.40
C SER A 97 2.21 -1.43 2.21
N LYS A 98 1.38 -0.81 1.39
CA LYS A 98 1.33 0.65 1.25
C LYS A 98 0.38 1.31 2.25
N GLY A 99 -0.28 0.50 3.08
CA GLY A 99 -1.22 0.99 4.08
C GLY A 99 -2.66 1.11 3.57
N GLY A 100 -3.47 1.84 4.34
CA GLY A 100 -4.92 1.85 4.16
C GLY A 100 -5.61 0.68 4.86
N PHE A 101 -6.94 0.78 5.03
CA PHE A 101 -7.70 -0.23 5.77
C PHE A 101 -7.73 -1.61 5.07
N VAL A 102 -7.52 -1.64 3.76
CA VAL A 102 -7.48 -2.87 2.95
C VAL A 102 -6.23 -3.70 3.26
N SER A 103 -5.13 -3.06 3.60
CA SER A 103 -3.86 -3.76 3.85
C SER A 103 -3.83 -4.50 5.19
N LEU A 104 -4.59 -4.05 6.19
CA LEU A 104 -4.50 -4.61 7.54
C LEU A 104 -4.85 -6.10 7.62
N PRO A 105 -5.93 -6.61 7.00
CA PRO A 105 -6.20 -8.05 6.93
C PRO A 105 -5.05 -8.85 6.31
N VAL A 106 -4.43 -8.30 5.26
CA VAL A 106 -3.31 -8.94 4.54
C VAL A 106 -2.06 -8.99 5.41
N VAL A 107 -1.77 -7.90 6.13
CA VAL A 107 -0.65 -7.81 7.08
C VAL A 107 -0.83 -8.84 8.21
N VAL A 108 -2.04 -8.94 8.77
CA VAL A 108 -2.34 -9.95 9.81
C VAL A 108 -2.15 -11.36 9.27
N ALA A 109 -2.65 -11.66 8.07
CA ALA A 109 -2.48 -12.96 7.44
C ALA A 109 -1.00 -13.29 7.20
N GLY A 110 -0.23 -12.35 6.69
CA GLY A 110 1.21 -12.51 6.47
C GLY A 110 1.97 -12.76 7.77
N TRP A 111 1.62 -12.02 8.83
CA TRP A 111 2.23 -12.19 10.15
C TRP A 111 1.96 -13.58 10.74
N VAL A 112 0.71 -14.06 10.68
CA VAL A 112 0.30 -15.40 11.12
C VAL A 112 1.07 -16.48 10.36
N LEU A 113 1.23 -16.31 9.05
CA LEU A 113 1.93 -17.26 8.17
C LEU A 113 3.45 -17.04 8.14
N ARG A 114 3.99 -16.13 8.96
CA ARG A 114 5.42 -15.82 9.07
C ARG A 114 6.06 -15.35 7.75
N VAL A 115 5.28 -14.78 6.85
CA VAL A 115 5.80 -14.14 5.64
C VAL A 115 6.40 -12.79 6.03
N PRO A 116 7.62 -12.44 5.60
CA PRO A 116 8.22 -11.13 5.87
C PRO A 116 7.35 -10.00 5.32
N ILE A 117 7.10 -8.97 6.14
CA ILE A 117 6.25 -7.83 5.77
C ILE A 117 7.07 -6.55 5.80
N LEU A 118 7.04 -5.82 4.68
CA LEU A 118 7.54 -4.46 4.57
C LEU A 118 6.34 -3.53 4.42
N ALA A 119 6.32 -2.43 5.17
CA ALA A 119 5.32 -1.39 4.97
C ALA A 119 5.98 -0.06 4.63
N HIS A 120 5.30 0.77 3.86
CA HIS A 120 5.76 2.11 3.52
C HIS A 120 4.75 3.17 3.93
N GLU A 121 5.24 4.24 4.57
CA GLU A 121 4.45 5.41 4.95
C GLU A 121 4.83 6.62 4.11
N SER A 122 3.83 7.25 3.50
CA SER A 122 4.00 8.46 2.72
C SER A 122 3.87 9.74 3.54
N ASP A 123 3.14 9.67 4.64
CA ASP A 123 2.86 10.83 5.49
C ASP A 123 3.95 11.01 6.56
N SER A 124 4.01 12.22 7.14
CA SER A 124 4.92 12.54 8.25
C SER A 124 4.58 11.81 9.55
N SER A 125 3.37 11.29 9.66
CA SER A 125 2.91 10.48 10.80
C SER A 125 2.20 9.22 10.32
N PRO A 126 2.40 8.08 11.03
CA PRO A 126 1.81 6.82 10.60
C PRO A 126 0.28 6.87 10.64
N GLY A 127 -0.35 6.48 9.53
CA GLY A 127 -1.78 6.21 9.49
C GLY A 127 -2.19 5.08 10.43
N LEU A 128 -3.48 5.02 10.81
CA LEU A 128 -3.99 4.05 11.80
C LEU A 128 -3.64 2.60 11.44
N ALA A 129 -3.83 2.21 10.18
CA ALA A 129 -3.50 0.85 9.72
C ALA A 129 -2.01 0.55 9.91
N ASN A 130 -1.11 1.46 9.52
CA ASN A 130 0.32 1.30 9.70
C ASN A 130 0.71 1.26 11.19
N ARG A 131 0.10 2.10 12.05
CA ARG A 131 0.34 2.07 13.51
C ARG A 131 -0.01 0.71 14.13
N ILE A 132 -1.15 0.13 13.75
CA ILE A 132 -1.55 -1.22 14.22
C ILE A 132 -0.55 -2.27 13.70
N SER A 133 -0.10 -2.15 12.47
CA SER A 133 0.79 -3.09 11.80
C SER A 133 2.22 -3.09 12.33
N LEU A 134 2.70 -2.02 12.97
CA LEU A 134 4.12 -1.81 13.32
C LEU A 134 4.78 -3.03 13.99
N ARG A 135 4.07 -3.71 14.89
CA ARG A 135 4.62 -4.89 15.61
C ARG A 135 4.74 -6.13 14.73
N MET A 136 4.02 -6.18 13.62
CA MET A 136 3.96 -7.30 12.68
C MET A 136 4.98 -7.15 11.53
N LEU A 137 5.58 -5.96 11.38
CA LEU A 137 6.48 -5.64 10.28
C LEU A 137 7.90 -6.15 10.55
N LYS A 138 8.55 -6.61 9.48
CA LYS A 138 10.01 -6.81 9.44
C LYS A 138 10.74 -5.49 9.22
N THR A 139 10.21 -4.64 8.32
CA THR A 139 10.79 -3.34 7.98
C THR A 139 9.69 -2.30 7.76
N TYR A 140 9.91 -1.10 8.26
CA TYR A 140 9.03 0.03 8.04
C TYR A 140 9.79 1.11 7.27
N CYS A 141 9.39 1.30 6.02
CA CYS A 141 9.95 2.29 5.12
C CYS A 141 9.21 3.62 5.27
N THR A 142 9.90 4.74 5.22
CA THR A 142 9.32 6.05 5.43
C THR A 142 9.79 7.06 4.39
N THR A 143 8.89 7.97 4.02
CA THR A 143 9.22 9.10 3.15
C THR A 143 10.06 10.14 3.89
N PHE A 144 9.74 10.40 5.16
CA PHE A 144 10.40 11.43 5.98
C PHE A 144 11.31 10.81 7.03
N PRO A 145 12.46 11.44 7.34
CA PRO A 145 13.45 10.89 8.28
C PRO A 145 12.96 10.84 9.73
N THR A 146 12.01 11.69 10.10
CA THR A 146 11.51 11.80 11.47
C THR A 146 10.05 11.39 11.56
N LEU A 147 9.84 10.20 12.12
CA LEU A 147 8.54 9.80 12.61
C LEU A 147 8.50 10.08 14.11
N GLY A 148 8.04 11.26 14.50
CA GLY A 148 8.00 11.69 15.90
C GLY A 148 7.18 10.81 16.86
N ALA A 149 6.50 9.79 16.37
CA ALA A 149 5.60 8.94 17.14
C ALA A 149 5.90 7.43 17.05
N VAL A 150 7.04 7.03 16.49
CA VAL A 150 7.36 5.60 16.42
C VAL A 150 8.05 5.16 17.71
N ASP A 151 7.54 4.09 18.30
CA ASP A 151 8.11 3.46 19.50
C ASP A 151 9.60 3.22 19.32
N LYS A 152 10.43 3.77 20.22
CA LYS A 152 11.90 3.65 20.23
C LYS A 152 12.36 2.19 20.11
N ARG A 153 11.56 1.25 20.59
CA ARG A 153 11.82 -0.20 20.48
C ARG A 153 11.80 -0.74 19.06
N LEU A 154 11.24 0.01 18.09
CA LEU A 154 11.16 -0.38 16.68
C LEU A 154 12.17 0.36 15.79
N LYS A 155 13.04 1.18 16.37
CA LYS A 155 13.99 2.03 15.63
C LYS A 155 14.86 1.26 14.61
N TYR A 156 15.25 0.04 14.94
CA TYR A 156 16.05 -0.81 14.06
C TYR A 156 15.31 -1.33 12.82
N LYS A 157 13.97 -1.26 12.82
CA LYS A 157 13.10 -1.68 11.71
C LYS A 157 12.76 -0.55 10.74
N ILE A 158 13.17 0.67 11.04
CA ILE A 158 12.81 1.85 10.24
C ILE A 158 13.92 2.15 9.25
N VAL A 159 13.53 2.33 8.00
CA VAL A 159 14.42 2.73 6.90
C VAL A 159 13.79 3.91 6.18
N ASN A 160 14.51 5.03 6.13
CA ASN A 160 14.09 6.17 5.31
C ASN A 160 14.44 5.89 3.85
N THR A 161 13.42 5.68 3.02
CA THR A 161 13.55 5.33 1.60
C THR A 161 13.16 6.48 0.66
N GLY A 162 12.59 7.56 1.19
CA GLY A 162 11.89 8.53 0.38
C GLY A 162 10.55 7.99 -0.14
N SER A 163 9.88 8.77 -0.99
CA SER A 163 8.59 8.41 -1.60
C SER A 163 8.81 7.68 -2.94
N PRO A 164 8.15 6.57 -3.19
CA PRO A 164 8.12 5.99 -4.53
C PRO A 164 7.40 6.94 -5.49
N ILE A 165 8.09 7.35 -6.54
CA ILE A 165 7.60 8.32 -7.54
C ILE A 165 7.44 7.62 -8.87
N ARG A 166 6.32 7.83 -9.56
CA ARG A 166 6.07 7.30 -10.90
C ARG A 166 7.01 7.94 -11.92
N HIS A 167 7.50 7.16 -12.87
CA HIS A 167 8.44 7.64 -13.89
C HIS A 167 7.88 8.81 -14.73
N GLU A 168 6.58 8.83 -14.99
CA GLU A 168 5.92 9.91 -15.75
C GLU A 168 6.05 11.28 -15.06
N ILE A 169 6.15 11.31 -13.74
CA ILE A 169 6.35 12.57 -12.99
C ILE A 169 7.76 13.11 -13.21
N LEU A 170 8.74 12.22 -13.40
CA LEU A 170 10.14 12.61 -13.62
C LEU A 170 10.41 13.06 -15.06
N SER A 171 9.58 12.63 -16.01
CA SER A 171 9.65 12.97 -17.43
C SER A 171 8.67 14.08 -17.85
N GLY A 172 8.22 14.88 -16.89
CA GLY A 172 7.26 15.96 -17.14
C GLY A 172 7.81 17.04 -18.09
N ASP A 173 6.96 17.49 -19.01
CA ASP A 173 7.25 18.58 -19.93
C ASP A 173 6.62 19.87 -19.40
N ALA A 174 7.48 20.79 -18.94
CA ALA A 174 7.06 22.06 -18.36
C ALA A 174 6.37 22.98 -19.38
N ASP A 175 6.79 22.94 -20.65
CA ASP A 175 6.23 23.82 -21.68
C ASP A 175 4.84 23.32 -22.10
N ARG A 176 4.67 22.00 -22.21
CA ARG A 176 3.36 21.38 -22.40
C ARG A 176 2.43 21.67 -21.21
N GLY A 177 2.93 21.62 -19.99
CA GLY A 177 2.16 21.97 -18.79
C GLY A 177 1.70 23.42 -18.79
N ARG A 178 2.57 24.35 -19.14
CA ARG A 178 2.23 25.78 -19.28
C ARG A 178 1.17 26.02 -20.36
N ALA A 179 1.31 25.37 -21.50
CA ALA A 179 0.34 25.49 -22.59
C ALA A 179 -1.04 24.97 -22.18
N LEU A 180 -1.11 23.82 -21.51
CA LEU A 180 -2.37 23.24 -21.02
C LEU A 180 -3.07 24.10 -19.96
N LEU A 181 -2.30 24.79 -19.12
CA LEU A 181 -2.82 25.60 -18.01
C LEU A 181 -2.96 27.07 -18.37
N ASN A 182 -2.67 27.47 -19.60
CA ASN A 182 -2.66 28.86 -20.07
C ASN A 182 -1.81 29.82 -19.22
N PHE A 183 -0.69 29.32 -18.66
CA PHE A 183 0.17 30.13 -17.79
C PHE A 183 1.11 31.08 -18.54
N GLY A 184 1.09 31.15 -19.86
CA GLY A 184 2.00 31.99 -20.62
C GLY A 184 3.48 31.80 -20.23
N ASN A 185 4.30 32.84 -20.41
CA ASN A 185 5.74 32.81 -20.06
C ASN A 185 6.04 33.19 -18.59
N THR A 186 5.06 33.39 -17.75
CA THR A 186 5.25 33.67 -16.33
C THR A 186 5.65 32.41 -15.58
N LYS A 187 6.74 32.50 -14.78
CA LYS A 187 7.09 31.41 -13.85
C LYS A 187 5.93 31.25 -12.84
N PRO A 188 5.41 30.04 -12.64
CA PRO A 188 4.52 29.82 -11.51
C PRO A 188 5.28 30.12 -10.21
N LEU A 189 4.58 30.74 -9.25
CA LEU A 189 5.10 31.07 -7.92
C LEU A 189 5.50 29.80 -7.16
#